data_d357a1a3f829f22d3f6e4eea00d43b1b
#
_entry.id   d357a1a3f829f22d3f6e4eea00d43b1b
#
_cell.length_a   1.000
_cell.length_b   1.000
_cell.length_c   1.000
_cell.angle_alpha   90.00
_cell.angle_beta   90.00
_cell.angle_gamma   90.00
#
_symmetry.space_group_name_H-M   'P 1'
#
loop_
_entity.id
_entity.type
_entity.pdbx_description
1 polymer ?
#
loop_
_entity_poly.entity_id
_entity_poly.type
_entity_poly.pdbx_seq_one_letter_code
_entity_poly.pdbx_strand_id
1 'polypeptide(L)'
;MNIHFDTLMNLSIKHIFGPASQTINHLTYHSKQVHDGSVFFSIKGENEDGHQYIKEAIARGAVAVFGTSIEELRLLSTQYSHCTFLAVDDVRKVMASFSKMYFDYTDEKIETIGVTGTNGKTTVAAYVRSLLTLLKLPTGSIGTTGIWSSKEKLVYKKSTPTTPESVDLHKIFCDLHTRGDEAAVMEVSSIAIDQQRVEDIYFDVAIHTNLSEEHLEYHKTFEHYKKCKMKLFQQAKHAVINIDDQDMGKDLSRLFEGPKVTYSLLNNAEATLQAKNITVKEGGSFFDLLYKGQSYKVAVPVYGDYNIANVLAAIGTALHFEYHIEDIISVLPQLESPEGRFQVIEGPNNQKVILDYAHTPVALTRLVEEVKKMEYNQLIVMIAGIGIRDFNKMPKMARVIEGKADEIVVTVDHPGHHDPNVIVDQVMTGFSNPSASNIHRAPTRTEGVLKSLSLGKPNDIILLTSGCINGAQLVKGNEIPHSDEEIIASYYASLSNIS
;
A
#
# COMPACT_ATOMS: atom_id res chain seq x y z
N MET A 1 29.58 -10.04 -7.12
CA MET A 1 29.56 -11.34 -6.43
C MET A 1 29.92 -12.43 -7.46
N ASN A 2 30.85 -13.35 -7.14
CA ASN A 2 31.10 -14.50 -8.03
C ASN A 2 30.22 -15.67 -7.58
N ILE A 3 29.41 -16.22 -8.50
CA ILE A 3 28.46 -17.30 -8.20
C ILE A 3 28.77 -18.53 -9.01
N HIS A 4 28.88 -19.67 -8.32
CA HIS A 4 28.97 -20.99 -8.92
C HIS A 4 27.59 -21.63 -8.96
N PHE A 5 27.02 -21.77 -10.14
CA PHE A 5 25.60 -22.19 -10.30
C PHE A 5 25.32 -23.64 -9.91
N ASP A 6 26.33 -24.50 -10.02
CA ASP A 6 26.28 -25.91 -9.59
C ASP A 6 26.18 -26.08 -8.06
N THR A 7 26.53 -25.04 -7.29
CA THR A 7 26.36 -25.02 -5.84
C THR A 7 24.93 -24.63 -5.41
N LEU A 8 24.08 -24.13 -6.33
CA LEU A 8 22.73 -23.63 -6.06
C LEU A 8 21.66 -24.74 -6.07
N MET A 9 21.97 -25.91 -5.49
CA MET A 9 21.10 -27.08 -5.47
C MET A 9 19.70 -26.82 -4.87
N ASN A 10 19.58 -25.81 -4.01
CA ASN A 10 18.32 -25.45 -3.35
C ASN A 10 17.34 -24.70 -4.25
N LEU A 11 17.76 -24.22 -5.43
CA LEU A 11 16.93 -23.38 -6.31
C LEU A 11 16.11 -24.14 -7.35
N SER A 12 15.99 -25.47 -7.24
CA SER A 12 15.26 -26.32 -8.19
C SER A 12 15.68 -26.11 -9.66
N ILE A 13 16.99 -25.95 -9.91
CA ILE A 13 17.56 -25.82 -11.25
C ILE A 13 17.59 -27.21 -11.90
N LYS A 14 16.97 -27.34 -13.07
CA LYS A 14 16.92 -28.62 -13.82
C LYS A 14 18.15 -28.85 -14.68
N HIS A 15 18.57 -27.81 -15.40
CA HIS A 15 19.73 -27.88 -16.30
C HIS A 15 20.48 -26.56 -16.26
N ILE A 16 21.79 -26.68 -16.39
CA ILE A 16 22.74 -25.57 -16.54
C ILE A 16 23.49 -25.77 -17.86
N PHE A 17 23.48 -24.75 -18.71
CA PHE A 17 24.21 -24.71 -19.97
C PHE A 17 25.14 -23.51 -20.00
N GLY A 18 26.40 -23.70 -20.48
CA GLY A 18 27.41 -22.65 -20.53
C GLY A 18 28.36 -22.68 -19.33
N PRO A 19 29.01 -21.55 -18.98
CA PRO A 19 29.98 -21.47 -17.88
C PRO A 19 29.37 -21.83 -16.52
N ALA A 20 30.10 -22.61 -15.71
CA ALA A 20 29.64 -23.02 -14.38
C ALA A 20 29.61 -21.88 -13.35
N SER A 21 30.31 -20.76 -13.61
CA SER A 21 30.35 -19.61 -12.73
C SER A 21 30.32 -18.28 -13.49
N GLN A 22 29.80 -17.27 -12.88
CA GLN A 22 29.71 -15.90 -13.40
C GLN A 22 29.95 -14.88 -12.30
N THR A 23 30.52 -13.72 -12.67
CA THR A 23 30.54 -12.53 -11.80
C THR A 23 29.26 -11.74 -12.02
N ILE A 24 28.41 -11.68 -10.99
CA ILE A 24 27.10 -11.04 -11.04
C ILE A 24 27.16 -9.71 -10.31
N ASN A 25 26.69 -8.65 -10.98
CA ASN A 25 26.66 -7.29 -10.46
C ASN A 25 25.23 -6.76 -10.28
N HIS A 26 24.24 -7.38 -10.94
CA HIS A 26 22.88 -6.89 -10.97
C HIS A 26 21.88 -8.02 -11.24
N LEU A 27 20.66 -7.88 -10.68
CA LEU A 27 19.52 -8.75 -10.93
C LEU A 27 18.43 -7.97 -11.63
N THR A 28 17.81 -8.52 -12.67
CA THR A 28 16.66 -7.88 -13.32
C THR A 28 15.78 -8.87 -14.05
N TYR A 29 14.50 -8.56 -14.14
CA TYR A 29 13.49 -9.22 -14.94
C TYR A 29 13.02 -8.34 -16.14
N HIS A 30 13.64 -7.16 -16.32
CA HIS A 30 13.30 -6.21 -17.37
C HIS A 30 14.47 -6.02 -18.34
N SER A 31 14.33 -6.43 -19.63
CA SER A 31 15.41 -6.41 -20.62
C SER A 31 16.08 -5.03 -20.77
N LYS A 32 15.31 -3.94 -20.67
CA LYS A 32 15.84 -2.56 -20.78
C LYS A 32 16.67 -2.11 -19.57
N GLN A 33 16.62 -2.83 -18.45
CA GLN A 33 17.42 -2.55 -17.25
C GLN A 33 18.67 -3.43 -17.16
N VAL A 34 18.87 -4.32 -18.13
CA VAL A 34 20.08 -5.15 -18.22
C VAL A 34 21.28 -4.28 -18.55
N HIS A 35 22.37 -4.54 -17.84
CA HIS A 35 23.73 -4.02 -18.11
C HIS A 35 24.77 -5.09 -17.81
N ASP A 36 26.05 -4.81 -18.03
CA ASP A 36 27.12 -5.77 -17.87
C ASP A 36 27.12 -6.46 -16.51
N GLY A 37 27.21 -7.80 -16.52
CA GLY A 37 27.16 -8.62 -15.32
C GLY A 37 25.76 -8.86 -14.74
N SER A 38 24.70 -8.58 -15.50
CA SER A 38 23.31 -8.83 -15.03
C SER A 38 22.92 -10.30 -15.13
N VAL A 39 22.10 -10.75 -14.15
CA VAL A 39 21.24 -11.92 -14.28
C VAL A 39 19.88 -11.47 -14.81
N PHE A 40 19.40 -12.10 -15.86
CA PHE A 40 18.09 -11.85 -16.42
C PHE A 40 17.12 -12.99 -16.13
N PHE A 41 15.98 -12.65 -15.52
CA PHE A 41 14.88 -13.59 -15.26
C PHE A 41 13.81 -13.45 -16.34
N SER A 42 13.68 -14.43 -17.24
CA SER A 42 12.72 -14.42 -18.34
C SER A 42 11.35 -14.88 -17.88
N ILE A 43 10.61 -13.99 -17.22
CA ILE A 43 9.30 -14.28 -16.67
C ILE A 43 8.24 -14.30 -17.76
N LYS A 44 7.39 -15.34 -17.76
CA LYS A 44 6.17 -15.36 -18.56
C LYS A 44 5.07 -14.59 -17.81
N GLY A 45 4.77 -13.37 -18.26
CA GLY A 45 3.69 -12.54 -17.75
C GLY A 45 2.34 -12.85 -18.39
N GLU A 46 1.29 -12.14 -17.99
CA GLU A 46 -0.06 -12.27 -18.54
C GLU A 46 -0.16 -11.76 -20.00
N ASN A 47 0.53 -10.66 -20.29
CA ASN A 47 0.46 -9.97 -21.60
C ASN A 47 1.72 -10.14 -22.44
N GLU A 48 2.85 -10.46 -21.82
CA GLU A 48 4.15 -10.58 -22.49
C GLU A 48 4.92 -11.80 -21.98
N ASP A 49 5.69 -12.43 -22.85
CA ASP A 49 6.59 -13.53 -22.51
C ASP A 49 8.04 -13.03 -22.49
N GLY A 50 8.65 -13.00 -21.29
CA GLY A 50 10.03 -12.55 -21.09
C GLY A 50 11.08 -13.33 -21.90
N HIS A 51 10.77 -14.56 -22.33
CA HIS A 51 11.67 -15.35 -23.17
C HIS A 51 11.99 -14.66 -24.50
N GLN A 52 11.07 -13.88 -25.07
CA GLN A 52 11.28 -13.10 -26.29
C GLN A 52 12.42 -12.09 -26.19
N TYR A 53 12.76 -11.67 -24.96
CA TYR A 53 13.75 -10.62 -24.68
C TYR A 53 15.13 -11.18 -24.27
N ILE A 54 15.33 -12.52 -24.28
CA ILE A 54 16.60 -13.13 -23.85
C ILE A 54 17.77 -12.63 -24.71
N LYS A 55 17.61 -12.60 -26.04
CA LYS A 55 18.67 -12.12 -26.95
C LYS A 55 19.01 -10.65 -26.75
N GLU A 56 18.01 -9.81 -26.50
CA GLU A 56 18.22 -8.39 -26.16
C GLU A 56 18.97 -8.26 -24.82
N ALA A 57 18.59 -9.06 -23.82
CA ALA A 57 19.25 -9.06 -22.52
C ALA A 57 20.72 -9.45 -22.64
N ILE A 58 21.05 -10.49 -23.42
CA ILE A 58 22.44 -10.89 -23.65
C ILE A 58 23.21 -9.78 -24.39
N ALA A 59 22.62 -9.18 -25.41
CA ALA A 59 23.24 -8.07 -26.15
C ALA A 59 23.51 -6.84 -25.28
N ARG A 60 22.80 -6.68 -24.15
CA ARG A 60 22.99 -5.62 -23.14
C ARG A 60 23.92 -6.00 -22.01
N GLY A 61 24.50 -7.23 -22.00
CA GLY A 61 25.48 -7.66 -21.03
C GLY A 61 24.96 -8.61 -19.95
N ALA A 62 23.83 -9.30 -20.17
CA ALA A 62 23.43 -10.38 -19.28
C ALA A 62 24.44 -11.53 -19.35
N VAL A 63 24.95 -11.96 -18.20
CA VAL A 63 25.91 -13.06 -18.05
C VAL A 63 25.23 -14.37 -17.66
N ALA A 64 24.02 -14.31 -17.14
CA ALA A 64 23.21 -15.47 -16.81
C ALA A 64 21.72 -15.20 -17.10
N VAL A 65 21.00 -16.24 -17.52
CA VAL A 65 19.56 -16.18 -17.87
C VAL A 65 18.84 -17.36 -17.23
N PHE A 66 17.77 -17.06 -16.49
CA PHE A 66 16.81 -18.07 -16.03
C PHE A 66 15.61 -18.12 -16.96
N GLY A 67 15.17 -19.33 -17.33
CA GLY A 67 14.01 -19.54 -18.20
C GLY A 67 13.42 -20.94 -18.02
N THR A 68 12.26 -21.20 -18.65
CA THR A 68 11.52 -22.47 -18.52
C THR A 68 11.76 -23.43 -19.68
N SER A 69 12.16 -22.95 -20.86
CA SER A 69 12.34 -23.79 -22.06
C SER A 69 13.74 -24.39 -22.14
N ILE A 70 13.88 -25.66 -21.76
CA ILE A 70 15.19 -26.38 -21.78
C ILE A 70 15.78 -26.35 -23.19
N GLU A 71 14.97 -26.63 -24.24
CA GLU A 71 15.47 -26.73 -25.60
C GLU A 71 15.97 -25.39 -26.14
N GLU A 72 15.24 -24.33 -25.89
CA GLU A 72 15.58 -22.97 -26.29
C GLU A 72 16.84 -22.50 -25.59
N LEU A 73 16.96 -22.69 -24.29
CA LEU A 73 18.14 -22.31 -23.50
C LEU A 73 19.36 -23.08 -23.90
N ARG A 74 19.23 -24.38 -24.22
CA ARG A 74 20.31 -25.20 -24.78
C ARG A 74 20.77 -24.69 -26.14
N LEU A 75 19.82 -24.31 -27.03
CA LEU A 75 20.19 -23.76 -28.34
C LEU A 75 20.89 -22.40 -28.18
N LEU A 76 20.42 -21.55 -27.32
CA LEU A 76 21.04 -20.24 -27.04
C LEU A 76 22.45 -20.40 -26.45
N SER A 77 22.72 -21.41 -25.61
CA SER A 77 24.04 -21.65 -25.06
C SER A 77 25.10 -22.01 -26.11
N THR A 78 24.68 -22.61 -27.23
CA THR A 78 25.59 -22.84 -28.35
C THR A 78 25.94 -21.58 -29.12
N GLN A 79 25.05 -20.57 -29.11
CA GLN A 79 25.24 -19.29 -29.80
C GLN A 79 25.97 -18.25 -28.92
N TYR A 80 25.77 -18.32 -27.62
CA TYR A 80 26.27 -17.36 -26.62
C TYR A 80 27.08 -18.09 -25.54
N SER A 81 28.21 -18.65 -25.90
CA SER A 81 29.06 -19.52 -25.03
C SER A 81 29.61 -18.82 -23.78
N HIS A 82 29.56 -17.48 -23.72
CA HIS A 82 29.99 -16.68 -22.56
C HIS A 82 28.87 -16.50 -21.52
N CYS A 83 27.62 -16.79 -21.86
CA CYS A 83 26.46 -16.65 -21.00
C CYS A 83 26.04 -18.02 -20.41
N THR A 84 25.62 -18.03 -19.16
CA THR A 84 25.07 -19.21 -18.49
C THR A 84 23.57 -19.23 -18.59
N PHE A 85 22.98 -20.36 -18.98
CA PHE A 85 21.54 -20.54 -19.09
C PHE A 85 21.06 -21.59 -18.08
N LEU A 86 20.06 -21.20 -17.28
CA LEU A 86 19.54 -22.03 -16.20
C LEU A 86 18.06 -22.33 -16.47
N ALA A 87 17.78 -23.61 -16.73
CA ALA A 87 16.42 -24.07 -16.94
C ALA A 87 15.76 -24.43 -15.59
N VAL A 88 14.59 -23.84 -15.33
CA VAL A 88 13.83 -24.00 -14.09
C VAL A 88 12.35 -24.25 -14.40
N ASP A 89 11.57 -24.79 -13.44
CA ASP A 89 10.11 -24.94 -13.60
C ASP A 89 9.38 -23.63 -13.50
N ASP A 90 9.80 -22.80 -12.55
CA ASP A 90 9.14 -21.53 -12.21
C ASP A 90 10.19 -20.44 -11.99
N VAL A 91 10.25 -19.51 -12.97
CA VAL A 91 11.21 -18.41 -12.92
C VAL A 91 10.92 -17.44 -11.77
N ARG A 92 9.64 -17.21 -11.41
CA ARG A 92 9.29 -16.30 -10.32
C ARG A 92 9.72 -16.83 -8.96
N LYS A 93 9.50 -18.12 -8.73
CA LYS A 93 9.94 -18.79 -7.50
C LYS A 93 11.45 -18.72 -7.35
N VAL A 94 12.18 -19.08 -8.41
CA VAL A 94 13.64 -19.05 -8.40
C VAL A 94 14.17 -17.61 -8.31
N MET A 95 13.51 -16.65 -8.94
CA MET A 95 13.86 -15.23 -8.81
C MET A 95 13.78 -14.75 -7.36
N ALA A 96 12.74 -15.16 -6.61
CA ALA A 96 12.61 -14.80 -5.20
C ALA A 96 13.76 -15.39 -4.37
N SER A 97 13.98 -16.72 -4.45
CA SER A 97 15.03 -17.40 -3.68
C SER A 97 16.43 -16.95 -4.07
N PHE A 98 16.67 -16.71 -5.36
CA PHE A 98 17.95 -16.19 -5.84
C PHE A 98 18.21 -14.76 -5.37
N SER A 99 17.20 -13.91 -5.39
CA SER A 99 17.31 -12.54 -4.90
C SER A 99 17.59 -12.50 -3.40
N LYS A 100 16.89 -13.33 -2.61
CA LYS A 100 17.16 -13.51 -1.19
C LYS A 100 18.61 -13.84 -0.91
N MET A 101 19.16 -14.85 -1.61
CA MET A 101 20.56 -15.24 -1.50
C MET A 101 21.51 -14.12 -1.95
N TYR A 102 21.23 -13.48 -3.08
CA TYR A 102 22.08 -12.42 -3.64
C TYR A 102 22.20 -11.21 -2.70
N PHE A 103 21.14 -10.86 -2.02
CA PHE A 103 21.10 -9.81 -1.00
C PHE A 103 21.38 -10.31 0.42
N ASP A 104 22.09 -11.43 0.53
CA ASP A 104 22.67 -11.97 1.77
C ASP A 104 21.62 -12.20 2.87
N TYR A 105 20.45 -12.75 2.49
CA TYR A 105 19.37 -13.13 3.41
C TYR A 105 18.97 -11.99 4.36
N THR A 106 18.90 -10.75 3.85
CA THR A 106 18.68 -9.59 4.69
C THR A 106 17.28 -9.59 5.35
N ASP A 107 16.28 -10.23 4.71
CA ASP A 107 14.97 -10.46 5.29
C ASP A 107 15.01 -11.32 6.58
N GLU A 108 16.08 -12.06 6.84
CA GLU A 108 16.30 -12.82 8.08
C GLU A 108 17.12 -12.04 9.13
N LYS A 109 17.62 -10.84 8.78
CA LYS A 109 18.41 -9.97 9.66
C LYS A 109 17.62 -8.81 10.26
N ILE A 110 16.43 -8.59 9.75
CA ILE A 110 15.47 -7.59 10.23
C ILE A 110 14.13 -8.27 10.51
N GLU A 111 13.38 -7.74 11.46
CA GLU A 111 12.02 -8.22 11.73
C GLU A 111 11.09 -7.89 10.57
N THR A 112 10.43 -8.89 10.00
CA THR A 112 9.58 -8.71 8.82
C THR A 112 8.10 -8.80 9.17
N ILE A 113 7.31 -7.79 8.74
CA ILE A 113 5.88 -7.70 9.05
C ILE A 113 5.09 -7.57 7.75
N GLY A 114 4.20 -8.53 7.49
CA GLY A 114 3.37 -8.54 6.29
C GLY A 114 1.93 -8.14 6.60
N VAL A 115 1.38 -7.13 5.90
CA VAL A 115 -0.01 -6.66 6.08
C VAL A 115 -0.85 -7.03 4.87
N THR A 116 -1.90 -7.81 5.07
CA THR A 116 -2.87 -8.14 4.02
C THR A 116 -4.31 -7.83 4.43
N GLY A 117 -5.17 -7.71 3.43
CA GLY A 117 -6.59 -7.39 3.56
C GLY A 117 -7.09 -6.65 2.32
N THR A 118 -8.37 -6.37 2.26
CA THR A 118 -8.94 -5.56 1.17
C THR A 118 -8.60 -4.09 1.40
N ASN A 119 -8.95 -3.53 2.54
CA ASN A 119 -8.71 -2.14 2.92
C ASN A 119 -7.81 -2.06 4.16
N GLY A 120 -7.21 -0.88 4.41
CA GLY A 120 -6.43 -0.60 5.62
C GLY A 120 -4.95 -0.96 5.56
N LYS A 121 -4.47 -1.73 4.58
CA LYS A 121 -3.05 -2.15 4.47
C LYS A 121 -2.06 -1.01 4.62
N THR A 122 -2.22 0.05 3.84
CA THR A 122 -1.35 1.24 3.84
C THR A 122 -1.35 1.93 5.19
N THR A 123 -2.53 2.10 5.78
CA THR A 123 -2.68 2.74 7.09
C THR A 123 -2.05 1.91 8.20
N VAL A 124 -2.30 0.60 8.22
CA VAL A 124 -1.69 -0.32 9.20
C VAL A 124 -0.18 -0.34 9.06
N ALA A 125 0.35 -0.41 7.83
CA ALA A 125 1.80 -0.37 7.61
C ALA A 125 2.42 0.93 8.14
N ALA A 126 1.79 2.08 7.91
CA ALA A 126 2.24 3.36 8.45
C ALA A 126 2.17 3.42 9.98
N TYR A 127 1.06 2.93 10.57
CA TYR A 127 0.91 2.92 12.03
C TYR A 127 1.90 1.97 12.71
N VAL A 128 2.16 0.79 12.13
CA VAL A 128 3.18 -0.13 12.64
C VAL A 128 4.56 0.50 12.55
N ARG A 129 4.93 1.11 11.41
CA ARG A 129 6.21 1.84 11.26
C ARG A 129 6.35 2.93 12.32
N SER A 130 5.34 3.79 12.46
CA SER A 130 5.35 4.89 13.41
C SER A 130 5.44 4.39 14.85
N LEU A 131 4.58 3.44 15.24
CA LEU A 131 4.50 2.91 16.59
C LEU A 131 5.80 2.21 17.02
N LEU A 132 6.33 1.29 16.20
CA LEU A 132 7.56 0.57 16.53
C LEU A 132 8.76 1.52 16.59
N THR A 133 8.84 2.50 15.69
CA THR A 133 9.90 3.52 15.73
C THR A 133 9.81 4.38 17.01
N LEU A 134 8.62 4.76 17.44
CA LEU A 134 8.40 5.47 18.72
C LEU A 134 8.81 4.60 19.93
N LEU A 135 8.59 3.30 19.84
CA LEU A 135 9.01 2.29 20.82
C LEU A 135 10.50 1.91 20.70
N LYS A 136 11.29 2.63 19.90
CA LYS A 136 12.74 2.46 19.71
C LYS A 136 13.16 1.21 18.92
N LEU A 137 12.26 0.67 18.11
CA LEU A 137 12.57 -0.30 17.07
C LEU A 137 12.49 0.43 15.70
N PRO A 138 13.63 0.90 15.14
CA PRO A 138 13.64 1.60 13.87
C PRO A 138 13.03 0.73 12.78
N THR A 139 11.91 1.20 12.20
CA THR A 139 11.09 0.39 11.30
C THR A 139 10.89 1.11 9.97
N GLY A 140 11.27 0.45 8.87
CA GLY A 140 10.93 0.88 7.52
C GLY A 140 9.53 0.43 7.10
N SER A 141 8.97 1.03 6.04
CA SER A 141 7.72 0.55 5.43
C SER A 141 7.78 0.51 3.90
N ILE A 142 7.09 -0.50 3.32
CA ILE A 142 7.07 -0.78 1.88
C ILE A 142 5.60 -0.87 1.44
N GLY A 143 5.16 0.02 0.55
CA GLY A 143 3.76 -0.02 0.13
C GLY A 143 3.33 1.05 -0.86
N THR A 144 2.04 1.29 -0.91
CA THR A 144 1.38 2.19 -1.86
C THR A 144 1.90 3.63 -1.77
N THR A 145 2.20 4.13 -0.58
CA THR A 145 2.72 5.49 -0.35
C THR A 145 4.23 5.62 -0.60
N GLY A 146 4.89 4.54 -0.99
CA GLY A 146 6.34 4.52 -1.26
C GLY A 146 7.10 3.60 -0.33
N ILE A 147 8.40 3.80 -0.34
CA ILE A 147 9.36 3.12 0.53
C ILE A 147 9.83 4.16 1.55
N TRP A 148 9.72 3.84 2.82
CA TRP A 148 10.13 4.70 3.92
C TRP A 148 11.11 3.97 4.81
N SER A 149 12.19 4.60 5.19
CA SER A 149 12.95 4.19 6.36
C SER A 149 12.25 4.72 7.64
N SER A 150 12.77 4.40 8.80
CA SER A 150 12.33 5.02 10.07
C SER A 150 12.50 6.55 10.09
N LYS A 151 13.34 7.11 9.21
CA LYS A 151 13.74 8.52 9.21
C LYS A 151 13.17 9.33 8.05
N GLU A 152 13.08 8.74 6.85
CA GLU A 152 12.79 9.49 5.63
C GLU A 152 12.14 8.61 4.54
N LYS A 153 11.48 9.25 3.58
CA LYS A 153 10.99 8.62 2.36
C LYS A 153 12.14 8.38 1.38
N LEU A 154 12.27 7.16 0.90
CA LEU A 154 13.33 6.78 -0.03
C LEU A 154 12.86 6.97 -1.48
N VAL A 155 13.79 7.42 -2.34
CA VAL A 155 13.51 7.56 -3.77
C VAL A 155 13.68 6.21 -4.46
N TYR A 156 12.56 5.57 -4.76
CA TYR A 156 12.50 4.32 -5.51
C TYR A 156 11.57 4.45 -6.70
N LYS A 157 12.00 3.96 -7.87
CA LYS A 157 11.09 3.74 -8.99
C LYS A 157 10.29 2.47 -8.69
N LYS A 158 9.00 2.61 -8.46
CA LYS A 158 8.12 1.46 -8.18
C LYS A 158 8.00 0.57 -9.41
N SER A 159 8.21 -0.72 -9.25
CA SER A 159 7.92 -1.73 -10.25
C SER A 159 6.43 -2.06 -10.31
N THR A 160 5.74 -1.93 -9.18
CA THR A 160 4.31 -2.23 -9.01
C THR A 160 3.68 -1.24 -8.03
N PRO A 161 2.35 -1.07 -8.05
CA PRO A 161 1.68 -0.06 -7.19
C PRO A 161 1.82 -0.29 -5.69
N THR A 162 1.82 -1.54 -5.23
CA THR A 162 1.70 -1.86 -3.80
C THR A 162 2.86 -2.71 -3.27
N THR A 163 3.03 -3.93 -3.80
CA THR A 163 4.05 -4.88 -3.36
C THR A 163 5.09 -5.04 -4.46
N PRO A 164 6.36 -4.68 -4.25
CA PRO A 164 7.41 -4.81 -5.27
C PRO A 164 7.61 -6.25 -5.78
N GLU A 165 8.25 -6.40 -6.93
CA GLU A 165 8.75 -7.70 -7.38
C GLU A 165 9.90 -8.16 -6.46
N SER A 166 10.14 -9.46 -6.37
CA SER A 166 11.06 -10.03 -5.38
C SER A 166 12.49 -9.48 -5.46
N VAL A 167 13.02 -9.20 -6.66
CA VAL A 167 14.34 -8.56 -6.83
C VAL A 167 14.37 -7.20 -6.13
N ASP A 168 13.37 -6.36 -6.40
CA ASP A 168 13.27 -5.02 -5.80
C ASP A 168 13.06 -5.13 -4.30
N LEU A 169 12.25 -6.08 -3.86
CA LEU A 169 11.90 -6.27 -2.45
C LEU A 169 13.13 -6.63 -1.60
N HIS A 170 13.92 -7.63 -2.01
CA HIS A 170 15.13 -8.00 -1.28
C HIS A 170 16.20 -6.89 -1.31
N LYS A 171 16.27 -6.13 -2.41
CA LYS A 171 17.10 -4.93 -2.46
C LYS A 171 16.65 -3.87 -1.45
N ILE A 172 15.34 -3.64 -1.34
CA ILE A 172 14.78 -2.68 -0.38
C ILE A 172 15.08 -3.12 1.05
N PHE A 173 14.93 -4.40 1.41
CA PHE A 173 15.32 -4.90 2.73
C PHE A 173 16.79 -4.61 3.03
N CYS A 174 17.68 -4.87 2.05
CA CYS A 174 19.11 -4.58 2.19
C CYS A 174 19.37 -3.07 2.42
N ASP A 175 18.69 -2.20 1.67
CA ASP A 175 18.84 -0.75 1.80
C ASP A 175 18.30 -0.25 3.15
N LEU A 176 17.16 -0.76 3.64
CA LEU A 176 16.61 -0.43 4.95
C LEU A 176 17.56 -0.85 6.07
N HIS A 177 18.01 -2.11 6.05
CA HIS A 177 18.96 -2.62 7.05
C HIS A 177 20.28 -1.81 7.07
N THR A 178 20.81 -1.47 5.91
CA THR A 178 22.03 -0.66 5.79
C THR A 178 21.87 0.75 6.38
N ARG A 179 20.63 1.29 6.38
CA ARG A 179 20.28 2.58 6.98
C ARG A 179 20.02 2.51 8.49
N GLY A 180 20.06 1.30 9.06
CA GLY A 180 19.88 1.04 10.48
C GLY A 180 18.43 0.77 10.88
N ASP A 181 17.55 0.45 9.92
CA ASP A 181 16.23 -0.10 10.24
C ASP A 181 16.39 -1.56 10.71
N GLU A 182 15.74 -1.89 11.81
CA GLU A 182 15.77 -3.21 12.45
C GLU A 182 14.50 -4.01 12.17
N ALA A 183 13.46 -3.34 11.64
CA ALA A 183 12.23 -3.96 11.18
C ALA A 183 11.76 -3.35 9.86
N ALA A 184 10.96 -4.12 9.09
CA ALA A 184 10.30 -3.65 7.90
C ALA A 184 8.86 -4.17 7.85
N VAL A 185 7.90 -3.25 7.77
CA VAL A 185 6.50 -3.57 7.53
C VAL A 185 6.14 -3.36 6.07
N MET A 186 5.46 -4.33 5.45
CA MET A 186 5.11 -4.23 4.05
C MET A 186 3.65 -4.56 3.75
N GLU A 187 3.08 -3.86 2.78
CA GLU A 187 1.80 -4.25 2.20
C GLU A 187 1.96 -5.50 1.33
N VAL A 188 1.18 -6.53 1.60
CA VAL A 188 1.17 -7.78 0.84
C VAL A 188 -0.18 -7.94 0.14
N SER A 189 -0.22 -7.63 -1.16
CA SER A 189 -1.43 -7.77 -1.97
C SER A 189 -1.68 -9.22 -2.36
N SER A 190 -2.95 -9.58 -2.60
CA SER A 190 -3.31 -10.93 -3.07
C SER A 190 -2.65 -11.29 -4.40
N ILE A 191 -2.53 -10.32 -5.32
CA ILE A 191 -1.84 -10.50 -6.60
C ILE A 191 -0.34 -10.77 -6.39
N ALA A 192 0.29 -10.09 -5.43
CA ALA A 192 1.70 -10.33 -5.12
C ALA A 192 1.95 -11.74 -4.57
N ILE A 193 1.05 -12.24 -3.74
CA ILE A 193 1.11 -13.62 -3.23
C ILE A 193 0.92 -14.62 -4.38
N ASP A 194 -0.07 -14.39 -5.23
CA ASP A 194 -0.36 -15.26 -6.36
C ASP A 194 0.79 -15.29 -7.37
N GLN A 195 1.44 -14.15 -7.57
CA GLN A 195 2.61 -13.99 -8.43
C GLN A 195 3.95 -14.28 -7.73
N GLN A 196 3.93 -14.88 -6.53
CA GLN A 196 5.12 -15.33 -5.79
C GLN A 196 6.16 -14.22 -5.50
N ARG A 197 5.71 -12.95 -5.38
CA ARG A 197 6.63 -11.83 -5.12
C ARG A 197 7.22 -11.85 -3.72
N VAL A 198 6.53 -12.50 -2.79
CA VAL A 198 6.94 -12.69 -1.39
C VAL A 198 7.30 -14.14 -1.06
N GLU A 199 7.59 -14.95 -2.08
CA GLU A 199 8.04 -16.33 -1.91
C GLU A 199 9.36 -16.34 -1.13
N ASP A 200 9.56 -17.37 -0.29
CA ASP A 200 10.73 -17.55 0.59
C ASP A 200 10.94 -16.45 1.67
N ILE A 201 10.04 -15.49 1.81
CA ILE A 201 10.04 -14.60 2.97
C ILE A 201 9.23 -15.24 4.08
N TYR A 202 9.84 -15.44 5.26
CA TYR A 202 9.16 -15.97 6.42
C TYR A 202 8.93 -14.85 7.44
N PHE A 203 7.71 -14.30 7.41
CA PHE A 203 7.36 -13.12 8.20
C PHE A 203 7.35 -13.39 9.72
N ASP A 204 7.88 -12.45 10.51
CA ASP A 204 7.76 -12.52 11.96
C ASP A 204 6.32 -12.28 12.39
N VAL A 205 5.61 -11.35 11.75
CA VAL A 205 4.18 -11.09 12.01
C VAL A 205 3.41 -10.95 10.70
N ALA A 206 2.30 -11.65 10.56
CA ALA A 206 1.30 -11.41 9.52
C ALA A 206 0.06 -10.73 10.11
N ILE A 207 -0.42 -9.68 9.44
CA ILE A 207 -1.56 -8.87 9.89
C ILE A 207 -2.71 -9.01 8.89
N HIS A 208 -3.90 -9.36 9.40
CA HIS A 208 -5.16 -9.35 8.67
C HIS A 208 -6.01 -8.15 9.06
N THR A 209 -6.41 -7.34 8.10
CA THR A 209 -7.26 -6.17 8.34
C THR A 209 -8.74 -6.46 8.11
N ASN A 210 -9.13 -6.86 6.92
CA ASN A 210 -10.51 -7.21 6.53
C ASN A 210 -10.53 -7.88 5.15
N LEU A 211 -11.66 -8.53 4.81
CA LEU A 211 -11.92 -9.09 3.49
C LEU A 211 -13.28 -8.61 2.96
N SER A 212 -13.29 -8.14 1.72
CA SER A 212 -14.51 -7.83 0.96
C SER A 212 -14.25 -8.03 -0.53
N GLU A 213 -15.28 -8.14 -1.34
CA GLU A 213 -15.14 -8.36 -2.79
C GLU A 213 -14.35 -7.24 -3.46
N GLU A 214 -13.19 -7.59 -4.03
CA GLU A 214 -12.34 -6.72 -4.82
C GLU A 214 -11.45 -7.58 -5.73
N HIS A 215 -10.92 -7.01 -6.81
CA HIS A 215 -10.00 -7.68 -7.75
C HIS A 215 -10.53 -8.97 -8.39
N LEU A 216 -11.85 -9.11 -8.57
CA LEU A 216 -12.45 -10.29 -9.20
C LEU A 216 -12.15 -10.37 -10.70
N GLU A 217 -11.77 -9.29 -11.33
CA GLU A 217 -11.23 -9.27 -12.69
C GLU A 217 -9.95 -10.11 -12.82
N TYR A 218 -9.12 -10.13 -11.79
CA TYR A 218 -7.91 -10.95 -11.71
C TYR A 218 -8.19 -12.34 -11.14
N HIS A 219 -8.72 -12.40 -9.91
CA HIS A 219 -8.87 -13.65 -9.16
C HIS A 219 -10.02 -14.55 -9.64
N LYS A 220 -10.94 -14.02 -10.46
CA LYS A 220 -12.14 -14.68 -11.02
C LYS A 220 -13.17 -15.07 -9.97
N THR A 221 -12.77 -15.49 -8.76
CA THR A 221 -13.67 -15.88 -7.68
C THR A 221 -13.22 -15.28 -6.34
N PHE A 222 -14.18 -15.01 -5.47
CA PHE A 222 -13.92 -14.52 -4.11
C PHE A 222 -13.12 -15.55 -3.29
N GLU A 223 -13.40 -16.83 -3.49
CA GLU A 223 -12.70 -17.91 -2.79
C GLU A 223 -11.22 -17.98 -3.17
N HIS A 224 -10.87 -17.79 -4.45
CA HIS A 224 -9.47 -17.71 -4.88
C HIS A 224 -8.77 -16.48 -4.28
N TYR A 225 -9.45 -15.32 -4.29
CA TYR A 225 -8.95 -14.10 -3.67
C TYR A 225 -8.65 -14.28 -2.18
N LYS A 226 -9.58 -14.90 -1.43
CA LYS A 226 -9.41 -15.25 -0.01
C LYS A 226 -8.24 -16.20 0.20
N LYS A 227 -8.17 -17.31 -0.56
CA LYS A 227 -7.09 -18.29 -0.47
C LYS A 227 -5.72 -17.67 -0.71
N CYS A 228 -5.59 -16.77 -1.69
CA CYS A 228 -4.33 -16.08 -1.93
C CYS A 228 -3.87 -15.30 -0.69
N LYS A 229 -4.77 -14.51 -0.06
CA LYS A 229 -4.41 -13.77 1.15
C LYS A 229 -4.07 -14.67 2.34
N MET A 230 -4.78 -15.78 2.49
CA MET A 230 -4.52 -16.74 3.57
C MET A 230 -3.13 -17.37 3.49
N LYS A 231 -2.52 -17.49 2.30
CA LYS A 231 -1.16 -18.03 2.14
C LYS A 231 -0.10 -17.23 2.93
N LEU A 232 -0.30 -15.91 3.12
CA LEU A 232 0.61 -15.10 3.92
C LEU A 232 0.81 -15.68 5.33
N PHE A 233 -0.26 -16.20 5.92
CA PHE A 233 -0.24 -16.75 7.27
C PHE A 233 0.43 -18.14 7.35
N GLN A 234 0.59 -18.83 6.23
CA GLN A 234 1.35 -20.08 6.16
C GLN A 234 2.87 -19.85 6.22
N GLN A 235 3.31 -18.63 5.96
CA GLN A 235 4.71 -18.21 6.01
C GLN A 235 4.93 -17.13 7.08
N ALA A 236 4.26 -17.25 8.24
CA ALA A 236 4.38 -16.30 9.34
C ALA A 236 4.51 -17.02 10.69
N LYS A 237 5.35 -16.45 11.58
CA LYS A 237 5.55 -16.95 12.95
C LYS A 237 4.37 -16.57 13.86
N HIS A 238 3.89 -15.33 13.73
CA HIS A 238 2.83 -14.75 14.55
C HIS A 238 1.73 -14.14 13.68
N ALA A 239 0.54 -13.98 14.24
CA ALA A 239 -0.58 -13.36 13.53
C ALA A 239 -1.28 -12.28 14.35
N VAL A 240 -1.69 -11.20 13.66
CA VAL A 240 -2.62 -10.19 14.20
C VAL A 240 -3.89 -10.22 13.34
N ILE A 241 -5.04 -10.54 13.95
CA ILE A 241 -6.24 -10.92 13.22
C ILE A 241 -7.43 -10.07 13.66
N ASN A 242 -8.07 -9.41 12.70
CA ASN A 242 -9.39 -8.80 12.89
C ASN A 242 -10.46 -9.89 12.93
N ILE A 243 -11.05 -10.16 14.11
CA ILE A 243 -12.09 -11.17 14.24
C ILE A 243 -13.50 -10.62 14.04
N ASP A 244 -13.66 -9.33 13.77
CA ASP A 244 -14.92 -8.77 13.31
C ASP A 244 -15.18 -9.11 11.84
N ASP A 245 -14.15 -9.48 11.08
CA ASP A 245 -14.27 -10.01 9.73
C ASP A 245 -14.74 -11.48 9.79
N GLN A 246 -16.00 -11.72 9.39
CA GLN A 246 -16.65 -13.02 9.48
C GLN A 246 -16.17 -14.02 8.42
N ASP A 247 -15.48 -13.54 7.38
CA ASP A 247 -14.97 -14.39 6.31
C ASP A 247 -13.57 -14.93 6.62
N MET A 248 -12.54 -14.14 6.33
CA MET A 248 -11.14 -14.55 6.49
C MET A 248 -10.68 -14.47 7.95
N GLY A 249 -11.11 -13.45 8.71
CA GLY A 249 -10.71 -13.27 10.11
C GLY A 249 -11.16 -14.44 10.99
N LYS A 250 -12.39 -14.90 10.81
CA LYS A 250 -12.92 -16.07 11.50
C LYS A 250 -12.15 -17.34 11.15
N ASP A 251 -11.84 -17.56 9.86
CA ASP A 251 -11.08 -18.74 9.45
C ASP A 251 -9.65 -18.71 9.98
N LEU A 252 -8.97 -17.56 9.91
CA LEU A 252 -7.61 -17.39 10.44
C LEU A 252 -7.57 -17.60 11.96
N SER A 253 -8.54 -17.05 12.70
CA SER A 253 -8.62 -17.25 14.15
C SER A 253 -8.66 -18.72 14.53
N ARG A 254 -9.32 -19.55 13.72
CA ARG A 254 -9.45 -20.98 13.92
C ARG A 254 -8.25 -21.79 13.40
N LEU A 255 -7.72 -21.44 12.21
CA LEU A 255 -6.76 -22.25 11.47
C LEU A 255 -5.31 -21.91 11.75
N PHE A 256 -5.00 -20.68 12.20
CA PHE A 256 -3.64 -20.33 12.52
C PHE A 256 -3.22 -20.93 13.87
N GLU A 257 -2.20 -21.78 13.84
CA GLU A 257 -1.74 -22.53 15.02
C GLU A 257 -0.69 -21.78 15.85
N GLY A 258 0.00 -20.79 15.26
CA GLY A 258 1.01 -19.97 15.94
C GLY A 258 0.43 -19.02 16.98
N PRO A 259 1.29 -18.31 17.73
CA PRO A 259 0.85 -17.24 18.63
C PRO A 259 0.10 -16.15 17.86
N LYS A 260 -1.06 -15.75 18.37
CA LYS A 260 -1.93 -14.76 17.72
C LYS A 260 -2.49 -13.75 18.69
N VAL A 261 -2.59 -12.50 18.23
CA VAL A 261 -3.35 -11.43 18.87
C VAL A 261 -4.57 -11.15 17.99
N THR A 262 -5.76 -11.26 18.57
CA THR A 262 -7.01 -10.93 17.89
C THR A 262 -7.52 -9.59 18.34
N TYR A 263 -8.20 -8.84 17.44
CA TYR A 263 -8.77 -7.55 17.81
C TYR A 263 -10.20 -7.37 17.28
N SER A 264 -10.97 -6.52 18.00
CA SER A 264 -12.37 -6.25 17.69
C SER A 264 -12.81 -4.85 18.13
N LEU A 265 -13.72 -4.26 17.34
CA LEU A 265 -14.53 -3.09 17.70
C LEU A 265 -15.99 -3.47 18.04
N LEU A 266 -16.44 -4.67 17.69
CA LEU A 266 -17.84 -5.12 17.82
C LEU A 266 -18.12 -5.87 19.14
N ASN A 267 -17.34 -5.59 20.20
CA ASN A 267 -17.49 -6.21 21.53
C ASN A 267 -17.39 -7.75 21.51
N ASN A 268 -16.60 -8.33 20.62
CA ASN A 268 -16.37 -9.76 20.59
C ASN A 268 -15.50 -10.15 21.78
N ALA A 269 -16.09 -10.92 22.74
CA ALA A 269 -15.41 -11.32 23.97
C ALA A 269 -14.18 -12.22 23.76
N GLU A 270 -14.05 -12.84 22.60
CA GLU A 270 -12.90 -13.69 22.23
C GLU A 270 -11.70 -12.88 21.75
N ALA A 271 -11.87 -11.57 21.51
CA ALA A 271 -10.76 -10.73 21.08
C ALA A 271 -9.77 -10.46 22.21
N THR A 272 -8.48 -10.58 21.88
CA THR A 272 -7.37 -10.21 22.78
C THR A 272 -7.37 -8.71 23.10
N LEU A 273 -7.66 -7.89 22.07
CA LEU A 273 -7.77 -6.44 22.16
C LEU A 273 -9.18 -5.98 21.76
N GLN A 274 -9.81 -5.16 22.57
CA GLN A 274 -11.11 -4.56 22.23
C GLN A 274 -11.08 -3.06 22.46
N ALA A 275 -11.57 -2.27 21.53
CA ALA A 275 -11.83 -0.86 21.75
C ALA A 275 -13.31 -0.63 22.04
N LYS A 276 -13.61 0.08 23.13
CA LYS A 276 -14.97 0.42 23.58
C LYS A 276 -15.09 1.91 23.88
N ASN A 277 -16.33 2.39 23.97
CA ASN A 277 -16.63 3.77 24.36
C ASN A 277 -15.87 4.80 23.50
N ILE A 278 -15.84 4.56 22.19
CA ILE A 278 -15.12 5.40 21.24
C ILE A 278 -15.80 6.78 21.20
N THR A 279 -15.02 7.82 21.36
CA THR A 279 -15.44 9.22 21.24
C THR A 279 -14.45 10.00 20.40
N VAL A 280 -14.96 10.88 19.56
CA VAL A 280 -14.16 11.79 18.74
C VAL A 280 -14.16 13.16 19.41
N LYS A 281 -12.98 13.76 19.57
CA LYS A 281 -12.79 15.11 20.12
C LYS A 281 -11.76 15.85 19.28
N GLU A 282 -11.54 17.10 19.59
CA GLU A 282 -10.39 17.83 19.06
C GLU A 282 -9.09 17.07 19.36
N GLY A 283 -8.25 16.92 18.34
CA GLY A 283 -6.98 16.17 18.42
C GLY A 283 -7.09 14.67 18.17
N GLY A 284 -8.28 14.09 17.93
CA GLY A 284 -8.40 12.68 17.54
C GLY A 284 -9.47 11.87 18.23
N SER A 285 -9.25 10.57 18.34
CA SER A 285 -10.16 9.61 18.95
C SER A 285 -9.68 9.18 20.34
N PHE A 286 -10.65 8.95 21.22
CA PHE A 286 -10.46 8.47 22.59
C PHE A 286 -11.29 7.22 22.80
N PHE A 287 -10.73 6.20 23.41
CA PHE A 287 -11.45 4.94 23.67
C PHE A 287 -10.89 4.18 24.87
N ASP A 288 -11.67 3.21 25.34
CA ASP A 288 -11.25 2.25 26.35
C ASP A 288 -10.69 1.01 25.66
N LEU A 289 -9.40 0.74 25.83
CA LEU A 289 -8.74 -0.46 25.36
C LEU A 289 -8.85 -1.56 26.44
N LEU A 290 -9.54 -2.64 26.13
CA LEU A 290 -9.57 -3.83 26.98
C LEU A 290 -8.46 -4.80 26.56
N TYR A 291 -7.61 -5.16 27.49
CA TYR A 291 -6.54 -6.14 27.31
C TYR A 291 -6.31 -6.93 28.60
N LYS A 292 -6.29 -8.26 28.51
CA LYS A 292 -6.11 -9.18 29.68
C LYS A 292 -6.99 -8.85 30.89
N GLY A 293 -8.24 -8.46 30.64
CA GLY A 293 -9.23 -8.14 31.67
C GLY A 293 -9.09 -6.75 32.31
N GLN A 294 -8.11 -5.96 31.88
CA GLN A 294 -7.91 -4.58 32.33
C GLN A 294 -8.40 -3.60 31.26
N SER A 295 -8.80 -2.40 31.70
CA SER A 295 -9.26 -1.32 30.82
C SER A 295 -8.30 -0.13 30.92
N TYR A 296 -7.79 0.31 29.77
CA TYR A 296 -6.85 1.42 29.64
C TYR A 296 -7.49 2.55 28.85
N LYS A 297 -7.32 3.79 29.31
CA LYS A 297 -7.74 4.98 28.54
C LYS A 297 -6.71 5.28 27.46
N VAL A 298 -7.13 5.34 26.22
CA VAL A 298 -6.28 5.56 25.06
C VAL A 298 -6.71 6.82 24.33
N ALA A 299 -5.74 7.64 23.92
CA ALA A 299 -5.89 8.78 23.03
C ALA A 299 -5.00 8.57 21.80
N VAL A 300 -5.54 8.79 20.62
CA VAL A 300 -4.81 8.65 19.35
C VAL A 300 -5.19 9.78 18.40
N PRO A 301 -4.23 10.34 17.62
CA PRO A 301 -4.49 11.44 16.69
C PRO A 301 -5.08 10.92 15.36
N VAL A 302 -6.08 10.03 15.44
CA VAL A 302 -6.73 9.44 14.28
C VAL A 302 -8.24 9.58 14.38
N TYR A 303 -8.92 9.59 13.24
CA TYR A 303 -10.37 9.74 13.15
C TYR A 303 -10.96 8.54 12.42
N GLY A 304 -12.17 8.14 12.83
CA GLY A 304 -12.93 7.04 12.23
C GLY A 304 -12.68 5.68 12.86
N ASP A 305 -13.75 4.92 13.04
CA ASP A 305 -13.72 3.61 13.69
C ASP A 305 -12.78 2.63 12.97
N TYR A 306 -12.74 2.67 11.61
CA TYR A 306 -11.85 1.85 10.83
C TYR A 306 -10.35 2.17 11.10
N ASN A 307 -10.02 3.42 11.44
CA ASN A 307 -8.65 3.78 11.82
C ASN A 307 -8.32 3.31 13.25
N ILE A 308 -9.30 3.26 14.14
CA ILE A 308 -9.12 2.64 15.46
C ILE A 308 -8.85 1.13 15.31
N ALA A 309 -9.57 0.44 14.41
CA ALA A 309 -9.26 -0.96 14.08
C ALA A 309 -7.81 -1.12 13.56
N ASN A 310 -7.35 -0.19 12.71
CA ASN A 310 -5.98 -0.17 12.21
C ASN A 310 -4.96 0.09 13.34
N VAL A 311 -5.29 0.94 14.31
CA VAL A 311 -4.47 1.17 15.53
C VAL A 311 -4.41 -0.10 16.38
N LEU A 312 -5.53 -0.80 16.58
CA LEU A 312 -5.52 -2.09 17.31
C LEU A 312 -4.61 -3.13 16.62
N ALA A 313 -4.57 -3.15 15.28
CA ALA A 313 -3.65 -4.01 14.54
C ALA A 313 -2.18 -3.64 14.81
N ALA A 314 -1.84 -2.35 14.88
CA ALA A 314 -0.49 -1.90 15.21
C ALA A 314 -0.13 -2.23 16.68
N ILE A 315 -1.04 -2.03 17.63
CA ILE A 315 -0.87 -2.44 19.03
C ILE A 315 -0.62 -3.94 19.11
N GLY A 316 -1.43 -4.75 18.43
CA GLY A 316 -1.28 -6.21 18.39
C GLY A 316 0.09 -6.64 17.85
N THR A 317 0.63 -5.90 16.87
CA THR A 317 1.97 -6.12 16.33
C THR A 317 3.05 -5.80 17.39
N ALA A 318 2.95 -4.68 18.07
CA ALA A 318 3.90 -4.31 19.12
C ALA A 318 3.91 -5.31 20.30
N LEU A 319 2.76 -5.90 20.63
CA LEU A 319 2.66 -6.94 21.65
C LEU A 319 3.41 -8.23 21.26
N HIS A 320 3.53 -8.56 19.96
CA HIS A 320 4.36 -9.68 19.51
C HIS A 320 5.86 -9.43 19.64
N PHE A 321 6.28 -8.16 19.66
CA PHE A 321 7.66 -7.75 19.99
C PHE A 321 7.87 -7.52 21.50
N GLU A 322 6.98 -8.08 22.34
CA GLU A 322 7.07 -8.10 23.80
C GLU A 322 7.06 -6.72 24.49
N TYR A 323 6.60 -5.66 23.81
CA TYR A 323 6.40 -4.35 24.42
C TYR A 323 5.27 -4.39 25.45
N HIS A 324 5.44 -3.75 26.59
CA HIS A 324 4.40 -3.62 27.61
C HIS A 324 3.28 -2.70 27.11
N ILE A 325 2.04 -3.03 27.47
CA ILE A 325 0.87 -2.27 27.00
C ILE A 325 0.89 -0.80 27.42
N GLU A 326 1.45 -0.51 28.59
CA GLU A 326 1.60 0.84 29.13
C GLU A 326 2.58 1.66 28.28
N ASP A 327 3.70 1.09 27.85
CA ASP A 327 4.68 1.74 26.97
C ASP A 327 4.06 2.03 25.61
N ILE A 328 3.33 1.07 25.05
CA ILE A 328 2.59 1.22 23.80
C ILE A 328 1.62 2.41 23.91
N ILE A 329 0.77 2.44 24.94
CA ILE A 329 -0.23 3.49 25.14
C ILE A 329 0.41 4.86 25.31
N SER A 330 1.56 4.94 25.99
CA SER A 330 2.24 6.21 26.27
C SER A 330 2.70 6.95 25.01
N VAL A 331 3.00 6.23 23.91
CA VAL A 331 3.48 6.80 22.66
C VAL A 331 2.38 6.98 21.60
N LEU A 332 1.21 6.35 21.75
CA LEU A 332 0.10 6.45 20.81
C LEU A 332 -0.35 7.88 20.47
N PRO A 333 -0.32 8.86 21.39
CA PRO A 333 -0.64 10.26 21.05
C PRO A 333 0.30 10.90 20.00
N GLN A 334 1.46 10.27 19.72
CA GLN A 334 2.44 10.73 18.74
C GLN A 334 2.36 9.93 17.42
N LEU A 335 1.35 9.06 17.27
CA LEU A 335 1.19 8.22 16.09
C LEU A 335 1.00 9.06 14.82
N GLU A 336 1.78 8.77 13.78
CA GLU A 336 1.69 9.46 12.51
C GLU A 336 0.76 8.74 11.53
N SER A 337 -0.19 9.48 10.96
CA SER A 337 -1.04 8.98 9.87
C SER A 337 -0.30 9.05 8.53
N PRO A 338 -0.52 8.09 7.62
CA PRO A 338 0.06 8.16 6.28
C PRO A 338 -0.58 9.28 5.45
N GLU A 339 0.20 9.80 4.49
CA GLU A 339 -0.28 10.80 3.53
C GLU A 339 -1.60 10.37 2.87
N GLY A 340 -2.58 11.28 2.80
CA GLY A 340 -3.86 11.07 2.12
C GLY A 340 -4.75 9.96 2.70
N ARG A 341 -4.65 9.67 4.00
CA ARG A 341 -5.52 8.71 4.70
C ARG A 341 -6.15 9.35 5.93
N PHE A 342 -7.28 10.02 5.72
CA PHE A 342 -7.93 10.86 6.72
C PHE A 342 -6.94 11.84 7.38
N GLN A 343 -6.07 12.43 6.55
CA GLN A 343 -5.08 13.39 7.00
C GLN A 343 -5.78 14.73 7.27
N VAL A 344 -5.72 15.20 8.50
CA VAL A 344 -6.33 16.48 8.89
C VAL A 344 -5.27 17.58 8.87
N ILE A 345 -5.53 18.63 8.13
CA ILE A 345 -4.73 19.87 8.09
C ILE A 345 -5.56 20.97 8.71
N GLU A 346 -5.09 21.52 9.81
CA GLU A 346 -5.74 22.65 10.48
C GLU A 346 -5.54 23.93 9.67
N GLY A 347 -6.63 24.59 9.36
CA GLY A 347 -6.67 25.89 8.67
C GLY A 347 -6.97 27.06 9.62
N PRO A 348 -7.01 28.28 9.10
CA PRO A 348 -7.35 29.46 9.91
C PRO A 348 -8.80 29.42 10.40
N ASN A 349 -9.08 30.06 11.54
CA ASN A 349 -10.41 30.16 12.11
C ASN A 349 -11.10 28.80 12.35
N ASN A 350 -10.34 27.80 12.84
CA ASN A 350 -10.82 26.46 13.13
C ASN A 350 -11.39 25.70 11.91
N GLN A 351 -11.00 26.08 10.70
CA GLN A 351 -11.30 25.36 9.47
C GLN A 351 -10.44 24.09 9.42
N LYS A 352 -11.00 22.99 8.93
CA LYS A 352 -10.26 21.72 8.77
C LYS A 352 -10.30 21.27 7.32
N VAL A 353 -9.13 20.96 6.77
CA VAL A 353 -9.02 20.30 5.46
C VAL A 353 -8.66 18.85 5.69
N ILE A 354 -9.51 17.93 5.20
CA ILE A 354 -9.29 16.49 5.31
C ILE A 354 -8.89 15.95 3.94
N LEU A 355 -7.72 15.35 3.85
CA LEU A 355 -7.26 14.65 2.66
C LEU A 355 -7.51 13.14 2.80
N ASP A 356 -8.19 12.53 1.83
CA ASP A 356 -8.39 11.09 1.80
C ASP A 356 -8.38 10.53 0.37
N TYR A 357 -7.82 9.35 0.22
CA TYR A 357 -7.71 8.67 -1.08
C TYR A 357 -8.99 7.95 -1.52
N ALA A 358 -10.09 8.06 -0.81
CA ALA A 358 -11.37 7.44 -1.17
C ALA A 358 -11.75 7.78 -2.62
N HIS A 359 -11.74 6.75 -3.49
CA HIS A 359 -12.01 6.87 -4.92
C HIS A 359 -13.03 5.84 -5.42
N THR A 360 -13.74 5.21 -4.49
CA THR A 360 -14.85 4.29 -4.79
C THR A 360 -16.11 4.73 -4.04
N PRO A 361 -17.30 4.42 -4.55
CA PRO A 361 -18.56 4.79 -3.89
C PRO A 361 -18.62 4.31 -2.42
N VAL A 362 -18.21 3.09 -2.15
CA VAL A 362 -18.23 2.50 -0.79
C VAL A 362 -17.27 3.23 0.15
N ALA A 363 -16.02 3.47 -0.30
CA ALA A 363 -15.03 4.19 0.51
C ALA A 363 -15.50 5.62 0.80
N LEU A 364 -16.05 6.31 -0.22
CA LEU A 364 -16.55 7.67 -0.10
C LEU A 364 -17.75 7.77 0.85
N THR A 365 -18.68 6.78 0.81
CA THR A 365 -19.79 6.71 1.77
C THR A 365 -19.28 6.65 3.19
N ARG A 366 -18.38 5.71 3.49
CA ARG A 366 -17.81 5.53 4.83
C ARG A 366 -17.06 6.77 5.30
N LEU A 367 -16.26 7.36 4.42
CA LEU A 367 -15.50 8.57 4.74
C LEU A 367 -16.42 9.74 5.14
N VAL A 368 -17.48 10.00 4.37
CA VAL A 368 -18.44 11.06 4.69
C VAL A 368 -19.20 10.76 5.98
N GLU A 369 -19.55 9.50 6.24
CA GLU A 369 -20.19 9.11 7.50
C GLU A 369 -19.28 9.39 8.72
N GLU A 370 -17.96 9.15 8.57
CA GLU A 370 -16.99 9.48 9.64
C GLU A 370 -16.82 10.99 9.81
N VAL A 371 -16.71 11.75 8.71
CA VAL A 371 -16.61 13.22 8.79
C VAL A 371 -17.86 13.82 9.46
N LYS A 372 -19.04 13.26 9.21
CA LYS A 372 -20.30 13.72 9.84
C LYS A 372 -20.37 13.50 11.37
N LYS A 373 -19.49 12.71 11.95
CA LYS A 373 -19.37 12.57 13.41
C LYS A 373 -18.59 13.73 14.06
N MET A 374 -17.89 14.54 13.24
CA MET A 374 -17.13 15.70 13.71
C MET A 374 -18.04 16.93 13.84
N GLU A 375 -17.62 17.92 14.62
CA GLU A 375 -18.28 19.19 14.71
C GLU A 375 -17.84 20.12 13.58
N TYR A 376 -18.81 20.68 12.82
CA TYR A 376 -18.58 21.64 11.74
C TYR A 376 -19.84 22.46 11.44
N ASN A 377 -19.65 23.58 10.75
CA ASN A 377 -20.78 24.39 10.27
C ASN A 377 -21.27 23.92 8.90
N GLN A 378 -20.38 23.78 7.91
CA GLN A 378 -20.67 23.30 6.57
C GLN A 378 -19.64 22.25 6.17
N LEU A 379 -20.06 21.29 5.33
CA LEU A 379 -19.23 20.29 4.73
C LEU A 379 -19.08 20.56 3.22
N ILE A 380 -17.86 20.90 2.81
CA ILE A 380 -17.47 21.03 1.41
C ILE A 380 -16.80 19.74 0.98
N VAL A 381 -17.28 19.09 -0.07
CA VAL A 381 -16.68 17.82 -0.56
C VAL A 381 -16.20 17.97 -1.98
N MET A 382 -14.92 17.72 -2.20
CA MET A 382 -14.35 17.57 -3.54
C MET A 382 -14.29 16.10 -3.92
N ILE A 383 -14.88 15.74 -5.07
CA ILE A 383 -14.79 14.42 -5.69
C ILE A 383 -14.08 14.52 -7.05
N ALA A 384 -13.25 13.55 -7.38
CA ALA A 384 -12.53 13.54 -8.64
C ALA A 384 -12.87 12.30 -9.49
N GLY A 385 -13.08 12.51 -10.78
CA GLY A 385 -13.04 11.45 -11.77
C GLY A 385 -11.59 11.04 -12.05
N ILE A 386 -11.31 9.75 -12.23
CA ILE A 386 -9.97 9.23 -12.50
C ILE A 386 -9.93 8.61 -13.88
N GLY A 387 -9.32 9.30 -14.86
CA GLY A 387 -9.33 8.93 -16.27
C GLY A 387 -8.65 7.60 -16.60
N ILE A 388 -7.73 7.14 -15.76
CA ILE A 388 -7.04 5.84 -15.89
C ILE A 388 -7.78 4.69 -15.18
N ARG A 389 -9.02 4.91 -14.71
CA ARG A 389 -9.84 3.95 -13.98
C ARG A 389 -11.17 3.71 -14.66
N ASP A 390 -12.02 2.87 -14.08
CA ASP A 390 -13.35 2.52 -14.60
C ASP A 390 -14.29 3.73 -14.57
N PHE A 391 -14.70 4.20 -15.75
CA PHE A 391 -15.64 5.30 -15.95
C PHE A 391 -17.03 5.04 -15.35
N ASN A 392 -17.45 3.77 -15.23
CA ASN A 392 -18.76 3.43 -14.67
C ASN A 392 -18.88 3.73 -13.16
N LYS A 393 -17.75 3.92 -12.47
CA LYS A 393 -17.72 4.30 -11.05
C LYS A 393 -17.99 5.78 -10.84
N MET A 394 -17.66 6.64 -11.80
CA MET A 394 -17.72 8.09 -11.68
C MET A 394 -19.12 8.63 -11.36
N PRO A 395 -20.18 8.27 -12.09
CA PRO A 395 -21.54 8.70 -11.75
C PRO A 395 -22.02 8.18 -10.38
N LYS A 396 -21.54 6.99 -9.98
CA LYS A 396 -21.91 6.40 -8.68
C LYS A 396 -21.32 7.18 -7.51
N MET A 397 -20.14 7.79 -7.68
CA MET A 397 -19.52 8.65 -6.66
C MET A 397 -20.33 9.92 -6.45
N ALA A 398 -20.80 10.55 -7.52
CA ALA A 398 -21.68 11.71 -7.45
C ALA A 398 -22.98 11.41 -6.68
N ARG A 399 -23.66 10.29 -7.00
CA ARG A 399 -24.88 9.86 -6.30
C ARG A 399 -24.71 9.66 -4.80
N VAL A 400 -23.53 9.17 -4.40
CA VAL A 400 -23.23 8.90 -2.98
C VAL A 400 -23.10 10.21 -2.19
N ILE A 401 -22.65 11.29 -2.80
CA ILE A 401 -22.38 12.57 -2.17
C ILE A 401 -23.60 13.52 -2.24
N GLU A 402 -24.45 13.36 -3.26
CA GLU A 402 -25.63 14.19 -3.43
C GLU A 402 -26.50 14.22 -2.16
N GLY A 403 -26.79 15.41 -1.66
CA GLY A 403 -27.53 15.62 -0.41
C GLY A 403 -26.80 15.30 0.89
N LYS A 404 -25.49 14.95 0.83
CA LYS A 404 -24.68 14.67 2.01
C LYS A 404 -23.64 15.76 2.32
N ALA A 405 -23.40 16.67 1.41
CA ALA A 405 -22.53 17.83 1.55
C ALA A 405 -23.29 19.11 1.23
N ASP A 406 -22.90 20.23 1.83
CA ASP A 406 -23.47 21.56 1.59
C ASP A 406 -22.96 22.10 0.26
N GLU A 407 -21.69 21.93 -0.05
CA GLU A 407 -21.06 22.31 -1.31
C GLU A 407 -20.30 21.12 -1.90
N ILE A 408 -20.37 20.94 -3.20
CA ILE A 408 -19.70 19.83 -3.92
C ILE A 408 -18.85 20.42 -5.03
N VAL A 409 -17.56 20.04 -5.07
CA VAL A 409 -16.64 20.39 -6.15
C VAL A 409 -16.30 19.14 -6.93
N VAL A 410 -16.56 19.15 -8.23
CA VAL A 410 -16.26 18.03 -9.14
C VAL A 410 -15.03 18.37 -9.96
N THR A 411 -14.01 17.52 -9.87
CA THR A 411 -12.73 17.72 -10.56
C THR A 411 -12.23 16.42 -11.21
N VAL A 412 -11.00 16.43 -11.68
CA VAL A 412 -10.31 15.29 -12.29
C VAL A 412 -9.01 14.99 -11.56
N ASP A 413 -8.70 13.70 -11.41
CA ASP A 413 -7.39 13.20 -11.01
C ASP A 413 -6.90 12.18 -12.04
N HIS A 414 -5.59 12.14 -12.31
CA HIS A 414 -4.98 11.27 -13.31
C HIS A 414 -5.80 11.18 -14.62
N PRO A 415 -5.92 12.25 -15.40
CA PRO A 415 -6.76 12.23 -16.61
C PRO A 415 -6.29 11.20 -17.66
N GLY A 416 -5.04 10.72 -17.58
CA GLY A 416 -4.46 9.84 -18.57
C GLY A 416 -4.41 10.52 -19.94
N HIS A 417 -5.00 9.89 -20.95
CA HIS A 417 -5.10 10.44 -22.32
C HIS A 417 -6.43 11.15 -22.59
N HIS A 418 -7.35 11.21 -21.63
CA HIS A 418 -8.68 11.81 -21.80
C HIS A 418 -8.65 13.32 -21.61
N ASP A 419 -9.61 14.02 -22.23
CA ASP A 419 -9.89 15.42 -21.92
C ASP A 419 -10.45 15.53 -20.49
N PRO A 420 -9.87 16.37 -19.62
CA PRO A 420 -10.36 16.57 -18.26
C PRO A 420 -11.86 16.91 -18.19
N ASN A 421 -12.39 17.71 -19.13
CA ASN A 421 -13.81 18.06 -19.15
C ASN A 421 -14.71 16.85 -19.37
N VAL A 422 -14.30 15.90 -20.23
CA VAL A 422 -15.06 14.65 -20.45
C VAL A 422 -15.15 13.83 -19.17
N ILE A 423 -14.09 13.81 -18.37
CA ILE A 423 -14.07 13.10 -17.07
C ILE A 423 -15.00 13.80 -16.08
N VAL A 424 -14.92 15.12 -15.96
CA VAL A 424 -15.81 15.91 -15.11
C VAL A 424 -17.27 15.72 -15.52
N ASP A 425 -17.56 15.76 -16.84
CA ASP A 425 -18.90 15.51 -17.38
C ASP A 425 -19.42 14.13 -17.01
N GLN A 426 -18.56 13.11 -17.08
CA GLN A 426 -18.95 11.75 -16.67
C GLN A 426 -19.32 11.66 -15.19
N VAL A 427 -18.61 12.33 -14.30
CA VAL A 427 -18.98 12.42 -12.87
C VAL A 427 -20.32 13.14 -12.72
N MET A 428 -20.49 14.29 -13.42
CA MET A 428 -21.69 15.13 -13.36
C MET A 428 -22.96 14.38 -13.76
N THR A 429 -22.89 13.37 -14.65
CA THR A 429 -24.05 12.54 -15.01
C THR A 429 -24.67 11.78 -13.84
N GLY A 430 -23.99 11.69 -12.72
CA GLY A 430 -24.48 11.01 -11.53
C GLY A 430 -25.42 11.85 -10.65
N PHE A 431 -25.40 13.17 -10.78
CA PHE A 431 -26.29 14.07 -10.01
C PHE A 431 -27.69 14.13 -10.61
N SER A 432 -28.70 14.23 -9.76
CA SER A 432 -30.10 14.43 -10.18
C SER A 432 -30.30 15.80 -10.82
N ASN A 433 -29.61 16.83 -10.31
CA ASN A 433 -29.58 18.18 -10.89
C ASN A 433 -28.13 18.68 -11.00
N PRO A 434 -27.44 18.39 -12.12
CA PRO A 434 -26.05 18.82 -12.32
C PRO A 434 -25.83 20.34 -12.34
N SER A 435 -26.92 21.13 -12.50
CA SER A 435 -26.89 22.60 -12.55
C SER A 435 -27.26 23.24 -11.20
N ALA A 436 -27.33 22.47 -10.12
CA ALA A 436 -27.61 23.01 -8.78
C ALA A 436 -26.49 23.99 -8.37
N SER A 437 -26.86 25.08 -7.69
CA SER A 437 -25.95 26.17 -7.35
C SER A 437 -24.81 25.78 -6.42
N ASN A 438 -24.96 24.67 -5.69
CA ASN A 438 -23.99 24.11 -4.77
C ASN A 438 -23.10 23.02 -5.40
N ILE A 439 -23.19 22.81 -6.72
CA ILE A 439 -22.31 21.87 -7.45
C ILE A 439 -21.41 22.67 -8.39
N HIS A 440 -20.11 22.59 -8.14
CA HIS A 440 -19.09 23.38 -8.84
C HIS A 440 -18.24 22.46 -9.70
N ARG A 441 -17.83 22.94 -10.88
CA ARG A 441 -16.97 22.24 -11.82
C ARG A 441 -15.57 22.83 -11.78
N ALA A 442 -14.56 21.98 -11.78
CA ALA A 442 -13.16 22.38 -11.85
C ALA A 442 -12.40 21.41 -12.80
N PRO A 443 -11.95 21.88 -13.98
CA PRO A 443 -11.35 21.00 -14.98
C PRO A 443 -9.95 20.52 -14.63
N THR A 444 -9.31 21.10 -13.58
CA THR A 444 -8.04 20.62 -13.05
C THR A 444 -8.12 20.39 -11.55
N ARG A 445 -7.29 19.48 -11.02
CA ARG A 445 -7.26 19.22 -9.58
C ARG A 445 -6.87 20.46 -8.78
N THR A 446 -5.89 21.22 -9.27
CA THR A 446 -5.48 22.49 -8.64
C THR A 446 -6.65 23.46 -8.51
N GLU A 447 -7.43 23.67 -9.58
CA GLU A 447 -8.65 24.50 -9.51
C GLU A 447 -9.69 23.92 -8.56
N GLY A 448 -9.83 22.58 -8.52
CA GLY A 448 -10.72 21.90 -7.58
C GLY A 448 -10.37 22.16 -6.12
N VAL A 449 -9.10 22.00 -5.77
CA VAL A 449 -8.58 22.30 -4.42
C VAL A 449 -8.80 23.79 -4.07
N LEU A 450 -8.37 24.70 -4.93
CA LEU A 450 -8.52 26.15 -4.71
C LEU A 450 -10.00 26.57 -4.60
N LYS A 451 -10.88 26.00 -5.43
CA LYS A 451 -12.31 26.23 -5.36
C LYS A 451 -12.89 25.76 -4.02
N SER A 452 -12.51 24.54 -3.60
CA SER A 452 -12.98 23.98 -2.31
C SER A 452 -12.54 24.86 -1.13
N LEU A 453 -11.28 25.30 -1.12
CA LEU A 453 -10.75 26.18 -0.09
C LEU A 453 -11.47 27.56 -0.09
N SER A 454 -11.80 28.11 -1.26
CA SER A 454 -12.48 29.40 -1.39
C SER A 454 -13.93 29.40 -0.92
N LEU A 455 -14.59 28.24 -0.90
CA LEU A 455 -15.95 28.04 -0.39
C LEU A 455 -15.97 27.96 1.14
N GLY A 456 -14.87 27.50 1.75
CA GLY A 456 -14.79 27.25 3.18
C GLY A 456 -14.82 28.54 4.01
N LYS A 457 -15.57 28.48 5.13
CA LYS A 457 -15.75 29.52 6.13
C LYS A 457 -15.20 29.04 7.50
N PRO A 458 -15.16 29.90 8.53
CA PRO A 458 -14.78 29.50 9.88
C PRO A 458 -15.58 28.29 10.38
N ASN A 459 -14.89 27.32 11.00
CA ASN A 459 -15.41 26.05 11.52
C ASN A 459 -16.00 25.09 10.44
N ASP A 460 -15.70 25.28 9.16
CA ASP A 460 -16.11 24.35 8.12
C ASP A 460 -15.12 23.20 7.98
N ILE A 461 -15.61 22.07 7.46
CA ILE A 461 -14.77 20.97 6.98
C ILE A 461 -14.73 20.98 5.45
N ILE A 462 -13.51 20.91 4.90
CA ILE A 462 -13.23 20.76 3.48
C ILE A 462 -12.65 19.37 3.28
N LEU A 463 -13.41 18.47 2.66
CA LEU A 463 -13.03 17.10 2.40
C LEU A 463 -12.56 16.96 0.96
N LEU A 464 -11.25 16.77 0.76
CA LEU A 464 -10.63 16.54 -0.54
C LEU A 464 -10.42 15.04 -0.75
N THR A 465 -11.12 14.45 -1.72
CA THR A 465 -11.06 13.02 -1.98
C THR A 465 -10.28 12.66 -3.24
N SER A 466 -10.00 11.37 -3.42
CA SER A 466 -9.21 10.84 -4.54
C SER A 466 -7.81 11.45 -4.62
N GLY A 467 -7.17 11.69 -3.48
CA GLY A 467 -5.91 12.44 -3.38
C GLY A 467 -4.75 11.86 -4.18
N CYS A 468 -3.87 12.74 -4.65
CA CYS A 468 -2.66 12.40 -5.38
C CYS A 468 -1.57 11.93 -4.41
N ILE A 469 -1.55 10.63 -4.06
CA ILE A 469 -0.68 10.08 -3.01
C ILE A 469 0.82 10.07 -3.38
N ASN A 470 1.17 10.15 -4.63
CA ASN A 470 2.57 9.97 -5.05
C ASN A 470 3.22 11.27 -5.54
N GLY A 471 2.63 12.43 -5.21
CA GLY A 471 3.17 13.72 -5.59
C GLY A 471 3.13 14.01 -7.10
N ALA A 472 2.36 13.26 -7.88
CA ALA A 472 2.25 13.48 -9.32
C ALA A 472 0.90 12.99 -9.87
N GLN A 473 0.45 13.62 -10.98
CA GLN A 473 -0.67 13.17 -11.79
C GLN A 473 -0.19 12.58 -13.12
N LEU A 474 -0.86 11.54 -13.59
CA LEU A 474 -0.59 10.96 -14.91
C LEU A 474 -1.40 11.69 -15.99
N VAL A 475 -0.72 12.50 -16.82
CA VAL A 475 -1.33 13.32 -17.86
C VAL A 475 -0.66 12.98 -19.21
N LYS A 476 -1.41 12.44 -20.18
CA LYS A 476 -0.91 12.05 -21.51
C LYS A 476 0.36 11.17 -21.46
N GLY A 477 0.39 10.24 -20.50
CA GLY A 477 1.51 9.33 -20.31
C GLY A 477 2.71 9.91 -19.52
N ASN A 478 2.67 11.16 -19.12
CA ASN A 478 3.71 11.81 -18.32
C ASN A 478 3.27 11.97 -16.86
N GLU A 479 4.20 11.85 -15.94
CA GLU A 479 4.00 12.19 -14.53
C GLU A 479 4.22 13.70 -14.35
N ILE A 480 3.18 14.42 -13.96
CA ILE A 480 3.20 15.85 -13.68
C ILE A 480 3.17 16.04 -12.16
N PRO A 481 4.16 16.72 -11.55
CA PRO A 481 4.19 16.97 -10.11
C PRO A 481 2.90 17.65 -9.64
N HIS A 482 2.35 17.20 -8.51
CA HIS A 482 1.16 17.76 -7.89
C HIS A 482 1.14 17.41 -6.40
N SER A 483 0.85 18.40 -5.55
CA SER A 483 0.61 18.21 -4.11
C SER A 483 -0.56 19.07 -3.67
N ASP A 484 -1.58 18.42 -3.13
CA ASP A 484 -2.71 19.13 -2.51
C ASP A 484 -2.24 19.90 -1.27
N GLU A 485 -1.30 19.34 -0.50
CA GLU A 485 -0.74 19.95 0.71
C GLU A 485 -0.01 21.27 0.41
N GLU A 486 0.79 21.31 -0.66
CA GLU A 486 1.48 22.53 -1.09
C GLU A 486 0.49 23.60 -1.54
N ILE A 487 -0.58 23.22 -2.23
CA ILE A 487 -1.64 24.16 -2.66
C ILE A 487 -2.36 24.72 -1.43
N ILE A 488 -2.72 23.89 -0.45
CA ILE A 488 -3.37 24.29 0.80
C ILE A 488 -2.48 25.26 1.57
N ALA A 489 -1.20 24.91 1.76
CA ALA A 489 -0.22 25.75 2.46
C ALA A 489 -0.06 27.12 1.79
N SER A 490 0.08 27.12 0.46
CA SER A 490 0.21 28.36 -0.33
C SER A 490 -1.04 29.22 -0.27
N TYR A 491 -2.23 28.62 -0.31
CA TYR A 491 -3.51 29.32 -0.20
C TYR A 491 -3.64 30.04 1.16
N TYR A 492 -3.41 29.32 2.26
CA TYR A 492 -3.50 29.91 3.59
C TYR A 492 -2.42 30.97 3.87
N ALA A 493 -1.19 30.77 3.37
CA ALA A 493 -0.14 31.77 3.45
C ALA A 493 -0.54 33.09 2.71
N SER A 494 -1.24 32.98 1.58
CA SER A 494 -1.71 34.14 0.83
C SER A 494 -2.77 34.95 1.61
N LEU A 495 -3.63 34.28 2.38
CA LEU A 495 -4.64 34.95 3.21
C LEU A 495 -4.02 35.70 4.39
N SER A 496 -2.95 35.14 4.97
CA SER A 496 -2.25 35.76 6.11
C SER A 496 -1.47 37.03 5.72
N ASN A 497 -1.13 37.21 4.43
CA ASN A 497 -0.46 38.41 3.92
C ASN A 497 -1.42 39.53 3.54
N ILE A 498 -2.73 39.30 3.60
CA ILE A 498 -3.78 40.29 3.26
C ILE A 498 -4.45 40.86 4.53
N SER A 499 -4.25 40.19 5.66
CA SER A 499 -4.74 40.62 6.98
C SER A 499 -3.67 41.40 7.76
#